data_0d277bbdbec9a697696c3267b0a76ca6
#
_entry.id   0d277bbdbec9a697696c3267b0a76ca6
#
_cell.length_a   1.000
_cell.length_b   1.000
_cell.length_c   1.000
_cell.angle_alpha   90.00
_cell.angle_beta   90.00
_cell.angle_gamma   90.00
#
_symmetry.space_group_name_H-M   'P 1'
#
loop_
_entity.id
_entity.type
_entity.pdbx_description
1 polymer ?
#
loop_
_entity_poly.entity_id
_entity_poly.type
_entity_poly.pdbx_seq_one_letter_code
_entity_poly.pdbx_strand_id
1 'polypeptide(L)' 'MTFTENSGLVRIWVRRVESGKATLDDVPKIYNLAEVVKSIIEGKA' A
#
# COMPACT_ATOMS: atom_id res chain seq x y z
N MET A 1 -10.77 12.47 -1.63
CA MET A 1 -10.04 12.02 -0.44
C MET A 1 -8.74 11.34 -0.85
N THR A 2 -7.66 11.62 -0.17
CA THR A 2 -6.36 11.04 -0.50
C THR A 2 -5.82 10.26 0.68
N PHE A 3 -5.05 9.22 0.39
CA PHE A 3 -4.37 8.43 1.41
C PHE A 3 -2.96 8.95 1.61
N THR A 4 -2.44 8.77 2.81
CA THR A 4 -1.07 9.14 3.15
C THR A 4 -0.36 7.93 3.73
N GLU A 5 0.95 8.06 3.96
CA GLU A 5 1.74 6.99 4.56
C GLU A 5 1.20 6.58 5.93
N ASN A 6 0.51 7.49 6.61
CA ASN A 6 -0.01 7.23 7.94
C ASN A 6 -1.43 6.69 7.96
N SER A 7 -2.07 6.57 6.80
CA SER A 7 -3.41 6.00 6.73
C SER A 7 -3.41 4.56 7.18
N GLY A 8 -4.36 4.20 8.03
CA GLY A 8 -4.45 2.83 8.53
C GLY A 8 -4.62 1.81 7.41
N LEU A 9 -5.44 2.15 6.42
CA LEU A 9 -5.66 1.27 5.28
C LEU A 9 -4.37 1.04 4.49
N VAL A 10 -3.58 2.09 4.29
CA VAL A 10 -2.29 1.98 3.61
C VAL A 10 -1.36 1.05 4.38
N ARG A 11 -1.29 1.22 5.69
CA ARG A 11 -0.40 0.40 6.51
C ARG A 11 -0.79 -1.06 6.49
N ILE A 12 -2.08 -1.36 6.50
CA ILE A 12 -2.57 -2.73 6.42
C ILE A 12 -2.10 -3.38 5.12
N TRP A 13 -2.27 -2.69 4.01
CA TRP A 13 -1.88 -3.23 2.72
C TRP A 13 -0.36 -3.39 2.56
N VAL A 14 0.39 -2.42 3.07
CA VAL A 14 1.86 -2.52 3.06
C VAL A 14 2.28 -3.78 3.81
N ARG A 15 1.71 -4.01 4.98
CA ARG A 15 2.04 -5.18 5.79
C ARG A 15 1.71 -6.48 5.04
N ARG A 16 0.55 -6.54 4.38
CA ARG A 16 0.15 -7.73 3.65
C ARG A 16 1.09 -8.03 2.49
N VAL A 17 1.47 -7.00 1.76
CA VAL A 17 2.38 -7.17 0.63
C VAL A 17 3.77 -7.60 1.12
N GLU A 18 4.26 -6.98 2.17
CA GLU A 18 5.58 -7.31 2.71
C GLU A 18 5.64 -8.73 3.26
N SER A 19 4.53 -9.23 3.81
CA SER A 19 4.48 -10.58 4.35
C SER A 19 4.21 -11.64 3.29
N GLY A 20 3.99 -11.23 2.04
CA GLY A 20 3.74 -12.16 0.95
C GLY A 20 2.29 -12.65 0.86
N LYS A 21 1.38 -12.11 1.67
CA LYS A 21 -0.02 -12.51 1.65
C LYS A 21 -0.81 -11.85 0.51
N ALA A 22 -0.27 -10.80 -0.07
CA ALA A 22 -0.88 -10.07 -1.16
C ALA A 22 0.19 -9.50 -2.06
N THR A 23 -0.20 -9.09 -3.26
CA THR A 23 0.70 -8.44 -4.19
C THR A 23 0.26 -7.00 -4.41
N LEU A 24 1.12 -6.21 -5.06
CA LEU A 24 0.76 -4.84 -5.38
C LEU A 24 -0.48 -4.78 -6.28
N ASP A 25 -0.68 -5.79 -7.11
CA ASP A 25 -1.86 -5.87 -7.97
C ASP A 25 -3.14 -6.12 -7.18
N ASP A 26 -3.03 -6.72 -6.00
CA ASP A 26 -4.18 -6.98 -5.14
C ASP A 26 -4.66 -5.74 -4.41
N VAL A 27 -3.83 -4.71 -4.33
CA VAL A 27 -4.21 -3.47 -3.63
C VAL A 27 -5.31 -2.77 -4.42
N PRO A 28 -6.44 -2.43 -3.77
CA PRO A 28 -7.51 -1.72 -4.45
C PRO A 28 -7.03 -0.38 -5.00
N LYS A 29 -7.44 -0.07 -6.21
CA LYS A 29 -7.06 1.20 -6.85
C LYS A 29 -8.08 2.27 -6.50
N ILE A 30 -8.23 2.54 -5.21
CA ILE A 30 -9.16 3.53 -4.69
C ILE A 30 -8.35 4.81 -4.45
N TYR A 31 -8.73 5.88 -5.11
CA TYR A 31 -7.99 7.16 -5.02
C TYR A 31 -6.52 6.91 -5.30
N ASN A 32 -5.63 7.28 -4.37
CA ASN A 32 -4.19 7.08 -4.53
C ASN A 32 -3.64 5.94 -3.69
N LEU A 33 -4.53 5.06 -3.19
CA LEU A 33 -4.12 3.99 -2.28
C LEU A 33 -3.00 3.10 -2.86
N ALA A 34 -3.20 2.59 -4.06
CA ALA A 34 -2.21 1.72 -4.68
C ALA A 34 -0.89 2.43 -4.90
N GLU A 35 -0.93 3.70 -5.28
CA GLU A 35 0.30 4.48 -5.48
C GLU A 35 1.06 4.68 -4.19
N VAL A 36 0.36 4.99 -3.10
CA VAL A 36 1.01 5.20 -1.80
C VAL A 36 1.62 3.92 -1.30
N VAL A 37 0.90 2.80 -1.38
CA VAL A 37 1.41 1.50 -0.95
C VAL A 37 2.65 1.13 -1.76
N LYS A 38 2.58 1.28 -3.07
CA LYS A 38 3.71 0.97 -3.94
C LYS A 38 4.92 1.84 -3.60
N SER A 39 4.70 3.13 -3.38
CA SER A 39 5.77 4.06 -3.04
C SER A 39 6.47 3.67 -1.74
N ILE A 40 5.71 3.28 -0.72
CA ILE A 40 6.29 2.87 0.55
C ILE A 40 7.12 1.60 0.38
N ILE A 41 6.60 0.63 -0.33
CA ILE A 41 7.28 -0.65 -0.52
C ILE A 41 8.55 -0.48 -1.33
N GLU A 42 8.50 0.27 -2.41
CA GLU A 42 9.67 0.53 -3.22
C GLU A 42 10.71 1.37 -2.48
N GLY A 43 10.26 2.25 -1.62
CA GLY A 43 11.15 3.06 -0.81
C GLY A 43 11.92 2.27 0.23
N LYS A 44 11.41 1.11 0.63
CA LYS A 44 12.10 0.24 1.59
C LYS A 44 13.07 -0.72 0.93
N ALA A 45 12.91 -0.89 -0.35
CA ALA A 45 13.81 -1.76 -1.09
C ALA A 45 15.13 -1.05 -1.32
#